data_a2ece763ec5359a16cdd0659635755bf
#
_entry.id   a2ece763ec5359a16cdd0659635755bf
#
_cell.length_a   1.000
_cell.length_b   1.000
_cell.length_c   1.000
_cell.angle_alpha   90.00
_cell.angle_beta   90.00
_cell.angle_gamma   90.00
#
_symmetry.space_group_name_H-M   'P 1'
#
loop_
_entity.id
_entity.type
_entity.pdbx_description
1 polymer ?
#
loop_
_entity_poly.entity_id
_entity_poly.type
_entity_poly.pdbx_seq_one_letter_code
_entity_poly.pdbx_strand_id
1 'polypeptide(L)'
;MAFRIGKSVMLNFGHNLEPIFIFAGLAFLLLIGPLLRWYVKGMTQVNFKLPSYYFIELIPFFLVFLASFFVNKNWFETSNKEVVIVFGSALIFIYLHFAFYIFKTSRIYVNTNKNHPILQQTKTQKSILTWLKLLIFGFIIIWISFFLNIIEDSVPYIVGPIMYSIIVYFLSIKAFQLKITDINGDAFKKNDDIQLFNQLSILIVNNKLYLESNISLSSLGKLIGLSSQRTSEIINQYANQNFNDFINQYRIEKAKKMLSDEDSKNYTISSIAFDAGFSSLSSFNSAFKKFEGTTPSSYRKNNSI
;
A
#
# COMPACT_ATOMS: atom_id res chain seq x y z
N MET A 1 6.42 23.93 0.95
CA MET A 1 6.71 23.89 -0.49
C MET A 1 6.44 25.20 -1.17
N ALA A 2 5.25 25.78 -1.12
CA ALA A 2 4.92 27.10 -1.66
C ALA A 2 5.91 28.21 -1.20
N PHE A 3 6.30 28.19 0.07
CA PHE A 3 7.27 29.14 0.64
C PHE A 3 8.65 29.09 -0.05
N ARG A 4 9.10 27.92 -0.50
CA ARG A 4 10.38 27.76 -1.19
C ARG A 4 10.32 28.23 -2.64
N ILE A 5 9.22 27.96 -3.34
CA ILE A 5 8.98 28.49 -4.68
C ILE A 5 8.93 30.02 -4.63
N GLY A 6 8.20 30.57 -3.66
CA GLY A 6 8.14 32.00 -3.40
C GLY A 6 9.54 32.58 -3.13
N LYS A 7 10.36 31.92 -2.32
CA LYS A 7 11.75 32.32 -2.07
C LYS A 7 12.61 32.30 -3.34
N SER A 8 12.53 31.24 -4.15
CA SER A 8 13.29 31.14 -5.40
C SER A 8 12.91 32.25 -6.39
N VAL A 9 11.62 32.56 -6.48
CA VAL A 9 11.13 33.70 -7.26
C VAL A 9 11.65 35.00 -6.69
N MET A 10 11.61 35.21 -5.36
CA MET A 10 12.11 36.41 -4.72
C MET A 10 13.64 36.60 -4.87
N LEU A 11 14.43 35.51 -4.82
CA LEU A 11 15.87 35.55 -5.04
C LEU A 11 16.24 35.92 -6.48
N ASN A 12 15.44 35.51 -7.46
CA ASN A 12 15.69 35.82 -8.86
C ASN A 12 15.14 37.20 -9.31
N PHE A 13 14.09 37.70 -8.64
CA PHE A 13 13.36 38.90 -9.02
C PHE A 13 13.31 39.97 -7.93
N GLY A 14 13.75 39.68 -6.69
CA GLY A 14 13.75 40.60 -5.55
C GLY A 14 15.15 41.14 -5.25
N HIS A 15 15.31 42.43 -5.18
CA HIS A 15 16.49 43.08 -4.65
C HIS A 15 16.35 43.14 -3.10
N ASN A 16 17.42 42.85 -2.34
CA ASN A 16 17.50 42.95 -0.87
C ASN A 16 16.63 41.98 -0.07
N LEU A 17 16.78 40.67 -0.30
CA LEU A 17 16.09 39.66 0.54
C LEU A 17 16.72 39.62 1.93
N GLU A 18 15.90 39.77 2.95
CA GLU A 18 16.36 39.65 4.36
C GLU A 18 16.86 38.21 4.62
N PRO A 19 18.04 38.02 5.25
CA PRO A 19 18.63 36.70 5.51
C PRO A 19 17.71 35.75 6.27
N ILE A 20 16.81 36.28 7.10
CA ILE A 20 15.80 35.50 7.83
C ILE A 20 14.96 34.62 6.90
N PHE A 21 14.56 35.12 5.73
CA PHE A 21 13.75 34.33 4.78
C PHE A 21 14.55 33.18 4.16
N ILE A 22 15.87 33.35 4.04
CA ILE A 22 16.77 32.32 3.52
C ILE A 22 16.86 31.17 4.52
N PHE A 23 17.22 31.47 5.76
CA PHE A 23 17.40 30.46 6.82
C PHE A 23 16.08 29.82 7.27
N ALA A 24 15.01 30.61 7.41
CA ALA A 24 13.69 30.06 7.68
C ALA A 24 13.23 29.10 6.56
N GLY A 25 13.48 29.47 5.28
CA GLY A 25 13.18 28.60 4.14
C GLY A 25 13.95 27.28 4.17
N LEU A 26 15.21 27.30 4.61
CA LEU A 26 16.01 26.08 4.81
C LEU A 26 15.47 25.22 5.95
N ALA A 27 15.01 25.84 7.05
CA ALA A 27 14.40 25.10 8.15
C ALA A 27 13.18 24.27 7.71
N PHE A 28 12.30 24.83 6.87
CA PHE A 28 11.13 24.08 6.37
C PHE A 28 11.48 22.82 5.58
N LEU A 29 12.67 22.73 5.00
CA LEU A 29 13.12 21.50 4.33
C LEU A 29 13.34 20.35 5.31
N LEU A 30 13.70 20.65 6.56
CA LEU A 30 13.90 19.65 7.61
C LEU A 30 12.60 18.96 8.02
N LEU A 31 11.43 19.54 7.73
CA LEU A 31 10.14 18.88 7.97
C LEU A 31 9.81 17.81 6.97
N ILE A 32 10.32 17.90 5.73
CA ILE A 32 9.92 17.01 4.63
C ILE A 32 10.23 15.55 4.97
N GLY A 33 11.40 15.28 5.50
CA GLY A 33 11.84 13.93 5.82
C GLY A 33 10.99 13.23 6.89
N PRO A 34 10.84 13.81 8.10
CA PRO A 34 9.96 13.28 9.14
C PRO A 34 8.52 13.08 8.65
N LEU A 35 7.92 14.08 7.99
CA LEU A 35 6.55 14.01 7.50
C LEU A 35 6.37 12.91 6.44
N LEU A 36 7.32 12.73 5.53
CA LEU A 36 7.32 11.62 4.57
C LEU A 36 7.32 10.27 5.28
N ARG A 37 8.19 10.10 6.27
CA ARG A 37 8.27 8.87 7.06
C ARG A 37 6.97 8.60 7.82
N TRP A 38 6.39 9.61 8.46
CA TRP A 38 5.12 9.47 9.19
C TRP A 38 3.97 9.11 8.25
N TYR A 39 3.91 9.75 7.08
CA TYR A 39 2.92 9.44 6.07
C TYR A 39 3.00 7.97 5.63
N VAL A 40 4.19 7.49 5.28
CA VAL A 40 4.38 6.09 4.84
C VAL A 40 4.03 5.10 5.96
N LYS A 41 4.38 5.41 7.22
CA LYS A 41 3.96 4.61 8.37
C LYS A 41 2.45 4.60 8.55
N GLY A 42 1.79 5.75 8.47
CA GLY A 42 0.34 5.85 8.56
C GLY A 42 -0.39 5.04 7.50
N MET A 43 0.17 4.98 6.28
CA MET A 43 -0.39 4.20 5.18
C MET A 43 -0.14 2.68 5.28
N THR A 44 0.87 2.25 6.05
CA THR A 44 1.32 0.85 6.07
C THR A 44 1.14 0.16 7.42
N GLN A 45 0.94 0.91 8.50
CA GLN A 45 0.79 0.36 9.86
C GLN A 45 -0.62 0.56 10.37
N VAL A 46 -1.24 -0.54 10.81
CA VAL A 46 -2.60 -0.55 11.37
C VAL A 46 -2.65 0.30 12.63
N ASN A 47 -3.68 1.14 12.73
CA ASN A 47 -3.92 2.02 13.89
C ASN A 47 -2.69 2.85 14.28
N PHE A 48 -1.89 3.27 13.28
CA PHE A 48 -0.73 4.10 13.53
C PHE A 48 -1.16 5.41 14.22
N LYS A 49 -0.76 5.55 15.48
CA LYS A 49 -0.84 6.81 16.22
C LYS A 49 0.55 7.40 16.31
N LEU A 50 0.66 8.71 16.10
CA LEU A 50 1.93 9.40 16.19
C LEU A 50 2.40 9.41 17.65
N PRO A 51 3.48 8.69 18.02
CA PRO A 51 3.97 8.72 19.40
C PRO A 51 4.52 10.09 19.74
N SER A 52 4.33 10.53 21.00
CA SER A 52 4.79 11.85 21.46
C SER A 52 6.29 12.09 21.22
N TYR A 53 7.13 11.05 21.35
CA TYR A 53 8.56 11.16 21.11
C TYR A 53 8.95 11.41 19.65
N TYR A 54 8.03 11.26 18.68
CA TYR A 54 8.32 11.59 17.29
C TYR A 54 8.48 13.09 17.06
N PHE A 55 7.96 13.93 17.94
CA PHE A 55 8.21 15.38 17.89
C PHE A 55 9.70 15.73 18.06
N ILE A 56 10.51 14.83 18.64
CA ILE A 56 11.97 14.96 18.68
C ILE A 56 12.56 15.06 17.27
N GLU A 57 11.94 14.42 16.28
CA GLU A 57 12.36 14.48 14.88
C GLU A 57 12.19 15.88 14.27
N LEU A 58 11.40 16.75 14.90
CA LEU A 58 11.20 18.13 14.50
C LEU A 58 12.18 19.12 15.17
N ILE A 59 12.98 18.68 16.14
CA ILE A 59 13.96 19.54 16.82
C ILE A 59 14.89 20.25 15.84
N PRO A 60 15.47 19.59 14.81
CA PRO A 60 16.32 20.28 13.83
C PRO A 60 15.61 21.44 13.12
N PHE A 61 14.33 21.27 12.79
CA PHE A 61 13.52 22.35 12.24
C PHE A 61 13.41 23.53 13.19
N PHE A 62 13.02 23.29 14.44
CA PHE A 62 12.86 24.38 15.42
C PHE A 62 14.17 25.10 15.71
N LEU A 63 15.29 24.36 15.79
CA LEU A 63 16.61 24.96 16.03
C LEU A 63 17.00 25.90 14.88
N VAL A 64 16.92 25.45 13.63
CA VAL A 64 17.28 26.29 12.47
C VAL A 64 16.28 27.42 12.27
N PHE A 65 14.98 27.15 12.51
CA PHE A 65 13.94 28.19 12.37
C PHE A 65 14.10 29.29 13.40
N LEU A 66 14.31 28.94 14.69
CA LEU A 66 14.56 29.93 15.73
C LEU A 66 15.88 30.68 15.51
N ALA A 67 16.94 29.97 15.08
CA ALA A 67 18.22 30.58 14.76
C ALA A 67 18.10 31.63 13.63
N SER A 68 17.16 31.43 12.69
CA SER A 68 16.96 32.36 11.56
C SER A 68 16.58 33.79 12.01
N PHE A 69 15.93 33.94 13.17
CA PHE A 69 15.54 35.25 13.72
C PHE A 69 16.73 36.04 14.28
N PHE A 70 17.85 35.36 14.57
CA PHE A 70 19.06 35.98 15.10
C PHE A 70 20.09 36.32 14.00
N VAL A 71 19.81 35.96 12.75
CA VAL A 71 20.69 36.25 11.62
C VAL A 71 20.57 37.73 11.27
N ASN A 72 21.63 38.48 11.53
CA ASN A 72 21.70 39.91 11.24
C ASN A 72 22.15 40.15 9.80
N LYS A 73 21.50 41.08 9.12
CA LYS A 73 21.85 41.48 7.73
C LYS A 73 23.31 41.95 7.61
N ASN A 74 23.80 42.75 8.55
CA ASN A 74 25.19 43.23 8.57
C ASN A 74 26.17 42.04 8.64
N TRP A 75 25.92 41.02 9.49
CA TRP A 75 26.75 39.84 9.56
C TRP A 75 26.75 39.08 8.23
N PHE A 76 25.56 38.92 7.62
CA PHE A 76 25.40 38.21 6.36
C PHE A 76 26.16 38.92 5.20
N GLU A 77 26.20 40.24 5.16
CA GLU A 77 26.86 41.02 4.10
C GLU A 77 28.36 41.21 4.34
N THR A 78 28.82 41.26 5.58
CA THR A 78 30.22 41.60 5.92
C THR A 78 31.13 40.42 6.22
N SER A 79 30.57 39.29 6.73
CA SER A 79 31.35 38.13 7.21
C SER A 79 31.41 37.00 6.17
N ASN A 80 31.91 37.25 4.99
CA ASN A 80 31.87 36.31 3.86
C ASN A 80 32.34 34.88 4.17
N LYS A 81 33.46 34.70 4.90
CA LYS A 81 33.96 33.33 5.23
C LYS A 81 33.06 32.60 6.24
N GLU A 82 32.63 33.26 7.29
CA GLU A 82 31.76 32.68 8.30
C GLU A 82 30.38 32.34 7.73
N VAL A 83 29.81 33.23 6.93
CA VAL A 83 28.53 33.00 6.25
C VAL A 83 28.62 31.79 5.34
N VAL A 84 29.68 31.64 4.53
CA VAL A 84 29.87 30.48 3.65
C VAL A 84 29.98 29.20 4.46
N ILE A 85 30.71 29.19 5.58
CA ILE A 85 30.84 28.01 6.43
C ILE A 85 29.51 27.65 7.07
N VAL A 86 28.80 28.59 7.68
CA VAL A 86 27.51 28.35 8.35
C VAL A 86 26.44 27.90 7.34
N PHE A 87 26.33 28.60 6.22
CA PHE A 87 25.36 28.29 5.17
C PHE A 87 25.67 26.95 4.52
N GLY A 88 26.93 26.68 4.17
CA GLY A 88 27.38 25.44 3.59
C GLY A 88 27.16 24.24 4.52
N SER A 89 27.52 24.39 5.81
CA SER A 89 27.28 23.34 6.80
C SER A 89 25.79 23.06 7.03
N ALA A 90 24.95 24.11 7.06
CA ALA A 90 23.50 23.96 7.17
C ALA A 90 22.93 23.25 5.92
N LEU A 91 23.37 23.56 4.73
CA LEU A 91 22.98 22.87 3.49
C LEU A 91 23.37 21.38 3.55
N ILE A 92 24.63 21.06 3.85
CA ILE A 92 25.11 19.68 3.96
C ILE A 92 24.27 18.92 4.99
N PHE A 93 24.02 19.50 6.15
CA PHE A 93 23.19 18.89 7.18
C PHE A 93 21.76 18.59 6.67
N ILE A 94 21.12 19.55 6.00
CA ILE A 94 19.77 19.39 5.44
C ILE A 94 19.73 18.26 4.41
N TYR A 95 20.73 18.16 3.53
CA TYR A 95 20.82 17.10 2.53
C TYR A 95 21.01 15.73 3.15
N LEU A 96 21.91 15.61 4.11
CA LEU A 96 22.14 14.34 4.84
C LEU A 96 20.90 13.94 5.65
N HIS A 97 20.27 14.88 6.33
CA HIS A 97 19.03 14.68 7.06
C HIS A 97 17.91 14.15 6.13
N PHE A 98 17.74 14.77 4.97
CA PHE A 98 16.72 14.34 4.02
C PHE A 98 17.04 12.95 3.44
N ALA A 99 18.30 12.68 3.05
CA ALA A 99 18.75 11.36 2.58
C ALA A 99 18.49 10.27 3.64
N PHE A 100 18.78 10.56 4.92
CA PHE A 100 18.51 9.65 6.03
C PHE A 100 17.04 9.26 6.14
N TYR A 101 16.12 10.24 6.00
CA TYR A 101 14.69 9.95 6.05
C TYR A 101 14.19 9.23 4.79
N ILE A 102 14.71 9.54 3.61
CA ILE A 102 14.43 8.76 2.39
C ILE A 102 14.84 7.30 2.61
N PHE A 103 16.03 7.06 3.13
CA PHE A 103 16.52 5.72 3.43
C PHE A 103 15.64 4.98 4.45
N LYS A 104 15.30 5.63 5.60
CA LYS A 104 14.39 5.06 6.60
C LYS A 104 13.03 4.73 6.01
N THR A 105 12.48 5.63 5.20
CA THR A 105 11.18 5.45 4.56
C THR A 105 11.19 4.32 3.54
N SER A 106 12.25 4.24 2.73
CA SER A 106 12.45 3.14 1.77
C SER A 106 12.54 1.78 2.47
N ARG A 107 13.19 1.70 3.64
CA ARG A 107 13.22 0.46 4.44
C ARG A 107 11.83 0.05 4.92
N ILE A 108 10.99 1.00 5.35
CA ILE A 108 9.61 0.71 5.74
C ILE A 108 8.85 0.13 4.56
N TYR A 109 8.92 0.77 3.39
CA TYR A 109 8.29 0.29 2.16
C TYR A 109 8.75 -1.13 1.79
N VAL A 110 10.08 -1.36 1.75
CA VAL A 110 10.66 -2.67 1.39
C VAL A 110 10.18 -3.76 2.35
N ASN A 111 10.21 -3.50 3.65
CA ASN A 111 9.76 -4.45 4.67
C ASN A 111 8.25 -4.75 4.51
N THR A 112 7.43 -3.72 4.29
CA THR A 112 5.99 -3.92 4.07
C THR A 112 5.73 -4.75 2.81
N ASN A 113 6.40 -4.42 1.70
CA ASN A 113 6.25 -5.16 0.45
C ASN A 113 6.75 -6.61 0.56
N LYS A 114 7.80 -6.87 1.34
CA LYS A 114 8.32 -8.23 1.60
C LYS A 114 7.34 -9.06 2.43
N ASN A 115 6.69 -8.44 3.40
CA ASN A 115 5.71 -9.11 4.26
C ASN A 115 4.37 -9.40 3.54
N HIS A 116 4.13 -8.76 2.40
CA HIS A 116 2.95 -8.94 1.56
C HIS A 116 3.37 -9.26 0.11
N PRO A 117 3.72 -10.52 -0.21
CA PRO A 117 4.16 -10.91 -1.57
C PRO A 117 3.12 -10.56 -2.63
N ILE A 118 3.57 -10.20 -3.82
CA ILE A 118 2.73 -9.68 -4.93
C ILE A 118 1.54 -10.60 -5.25
N LEU A 119 1.73 -11.92 -5.16
CA LEU A 119 0.69 -12.93 -5.43
C LEU A 119 -0.42 -12.96 -4.36
N GLN A 120 -0.16 -12.41 -3.17
CA GLN A 120 -1.08 -12.40 -2.03
C GLN A 120 -1.63 -11.00 -1.72
N GLN A 121 -1.22 -9.99 -2.50
CA GLN A 121 -1.67 -8.62 -2.29
C GLN A 121 -3.10 -8.43 -2.77
N THR A 122 -3.94 -7.83 -1.93
CA THR A 122 -5.23 -7.33 -2.36
C THR A 122 -5.08 -6.18 -3.36
N LYS A 123 -6.12 -5.90 -4.14
CA LYS A 123 -6.13 -4.78 -5.09
C LYS A 123 -5.78 -3.45 -4.40
N THR A 124 -6.29 -3.24 -3.19
CA THR A 124 -6.02 -2.04 -2.39
C THR A 124 -4.56 -1.98 -1.92
N GLN A 125 -4.01 -3.07 -1.38
CA GLN A 125 -2.60 -3.16 -0.99
C GLN A 125 -1.67 -2.85 -2.16
N LYS A 126 -1.93 -3.44 -3.33
CA LYS A 126 -1.15 -3.20 -4.54
C LYS A 126 -1.20 -1.74 -4.96
N SER A 127 -2.38 -1.10 -4.88
CA SER A 127 -2.54 0.32 -5.21
C SER A 127 -1.74 1.22 -4.26
N ILE A 128 -1.83 0.96 -2.94
CA ILE A 128 -1.07 1.70 -1.91
C ILE A 128 0.44 1.52 -2.11
N LEU A 129 0.91 0.29 -2.26
CA LEU A 129 2.35 0.02 -2.44
C LEU A 129 2.89 0.66 -3.72
N THR A 130 2.13 0.62 -4.82
CA THR A 130 2.50 1.29 -6.07
C THR A 130 2.60 2.80 -5.87
N TRP A 131 1.65 3.40 -5.17
CA TRP A 131 1.66 4.81 -4.82
C TRP A 131 2.88 5.18 -3.96
N LEU A 132 3.14 4.43 -2.89
CA LEU A 132 4.26 4.71 -1.99
C LEU A 132 5.61 4.57 -2.71
N LYS A 133 5.75 3.58 -3.60
CA LYS A 133 6.93 3.43 -4.46
C LYS A 133 7.15 4.69 -5.31
N LEU A 134 6.10 5.16 -5.96
CA LEU A 134 6.15 6.34 -6.83
C LEU A 134 6.48 7.61 -6.03
N LEU A 135 5.89 7.75 -4.85
CA LEU A 135 6.14 8.86 -3.93
C LEU A 135 7.61 8.91 -3.49
N ILE A 136 8.15 7.79 -3.01
CA ILE A 136 9.55 7.68 -2.56
C ILE A 136 10.50 7.98 -3.74
N PHE A 137 10.22 7.41 -4.91
CA PHE A 137 11.02 7.65 -6.11
C PHE A 137 11.01 9.13 -6.52
N GLY A 138 9.86 9.81 -6.46
CA GLY A 138 9.75 11.24 -6.69
C GLY A 138 10.61 12.05 -5.72
N PHE A 139 10.64 11.68 -4.44
CA PHE A 139 11.49 12.35 -3.45
C PHE A 139 12.99 12.09 -3.67
N ILE A 140 13.37 10.91 -4.15
CA ILE A 140 14.76 10.61 -4.54
C ILE A 140 15.19 11.51 -5.70
N ILE A 141 14.35 11.67 -6.74
CA ILE A 141 14.65 12.55 -7.88
C ILE A 141 14.77 13.99 -7.41
N ILE A 142 13.88 14.47 -6.55
CA ILE A 142 13.95 15.81 -5.96
C ILE A 142 15.27 15.98 -5.21
N TRP A 143 15.68 15.02 -4.39
CA TRP A 143 16.92 15.06 -3.63
C TRP A 143 18.14 15.13 -4.57
N ILE A 144 18.19 14.30 -5.62
CA ILE A 144 19.25 14.32 -6.64
C ILE A 144 19.30 15.66 -7.36
N SER A 145 18.14 16.19 -7.78
CA SER A 145 18.06 17.50 -8.45
C SER A 145 18.65 18.61 -7.61
N PHE A 146 18.40 18.58 -6.29
CA PHE A 146 18.97 19.57 -5.40
C PHE A 146 20.45 19.39 -5.14
N PHE A 147 20.92 18.14 -5.09
CA PHE A 147 22.33 17.82 -4.96
C PHE A 147 23.11 18.32 -6.18
N LEU A 148 22.57 18.12 -7.38
CA LEU A 148 23.19 18.60 -8.61
C LEU A 148 23.28 20.13 -8.68
N ASN A 149 22.36 20.86 -8.05
CA ASN A 149 22.42 22.31 -7.95
C ASN A 149 23.51 22.87 -7.00
N ILE A 150 24.15 22.00 -6.20
CA ILE A 150 25.31 22.41 -5.36
C ILE A 150 26.60 22.38 -6.17
N ILE A 151 26.66 21.52 -7.19
CA ILE A 151 27.84 21.40 -8.04
C ILE A 151 27.82 22.59 -9.01
N GLU A 152 28.66 23.57 -8.73
CA GLU A 152 28.79 24.81 -9.52
C GLU A 152 28.97 24.51 -11.01
N ASP A 153 28.33 25.31 -11.85
CA ASP A 153 28.36 25.30 -13.33
C ASP A 153 27.78 24.08 -14.05
N SER A 154 27.35 23.02 -13.34
CA SER A 154 26.83 21.83 -14.01
C SER A 154 25.37 21.96 -14.44
N VAL A 155 24.54 22.68 -13.66
CA VAL A 155 23.10 22.82 -13.94
C VAL A 155 22.59 24.20 -13.50
N PRO A 156 21.88 24.94 -14.37
CA PRO A 156 21.30 26.25 -13.99
C PRO A 156 20.40 26.10 -12.74
N TYR A 157 20.51 27.04 -11.79
CA TYR A 157 19.75 27.03 -10.52
C TYR A 157 18.23 26.83 -10.71
N ILE A 158 17.67 27.33 -11.81
CA ILE A 158 16.24 27.26 -12.12
C ILE A 158 15.76 25.82 -12.41
N VAL A 159 16.65 24.90 -12.81
CA VAL A 159 16.29 23.52 -13.16
C VAL A 159 15.75 22.76 -11.95
N GLY A 160 16.34 22.93 -10.77
CA GLY A 160 15.87 22.29 -9.54
C GLY A 160 14.42 22.64 -9.19
N PRO A 161 14.06 23.92 -9.07
CA PRO A 161 12.67 24.34 -8.85
C PRO A 161 11.68 23.87 -9.91
N ILE A 162 12.06 23.86 -11.19
CA ILE A 162 11.22 23.39 -12.29
C ILE A 162 10.95 21.87 -12.14
N MET A 163 12.00 21.07 -12.01
CA MET A 163 11.88 19.62 -11.83
C MET A 163 11.05 19.28 -10.59
N TYR A 164 11.28 19.97 -9.51
CA TYR A 164 10.50 19.86 -8.31
C TYR A 164 9.00 20.13 -8.54
N SER A 165 8.67 21.23 -9.22
CA SER A 165 7.28 21.60 -9.50
C SER A 165 6.58 20.55 -10.37
N ILE A 166 7.26 20.02 -11.38
CA ILE A 166 6.73 18.96 -12.25
C ILE A 166 6.46 17.70 -11.44
N ILE A 167 7.41 17.26 -10.59
CA ILE A 167 7.27 16.05 -9.78
C ILE A 167 6.13 16.21 -8.78
N VAL A 168 6.04 17.35 -8.09
CA VAL A 168 4.96 17.59 -7.11
C VAL A 168 3.60 17.63 -7.80
N TYR A 169 3.49 18.28 -8.95
CA TYR A 169 2.26 18.32 -9.73
C TYR A 169 1.82 16.91 -10.15
N PHE A 170 2.75 16.12 -10.70
CA PHE A 170 2.48 14.72 -11.07
C PHE A 170 2.05 13.87 -9.87
N LEU A 171 2.77 13.96 -8.75
CA LEU A 171 2.42 13.24 -7.52
C LEU A 171 1.06 13.69 -6.97
N SER A 172 0.71 14.97 -7.08
CA SER A 172 -0.60 15.49 -6.64
C SER A 172 -1.74 14.92 -7.46
N ILE A 173 -1.60 14.85 -8.79
CA ILE A 173 -2.58 14.21 -9.67
C ILE A 173 -2.74 12.74 -9.32
N LYS A 174 -1.63 12.03 -9.11
CA LYS A 174 -1.66 10.61 -8.74
C LYS A 174 -2.27 10.38 -7.37
N ALA A 175 -2.00 11.24 -6.39
CA ALA A 175 -2.65 11.20 -5.08
C ALA A 175 -4.16 11.39 -5.18
N PHE A 176 -4.60 12.34 -5.99
CA PHE A 176 -6.03 12.58 -6.22
C PHE A 176 -6.73 11.40 -6.92
N GLN A 177 -6.04 10.75 -7.87
CA GLN A 177 -6.54 9.54 -8.54
C GLN A 177 -6.58 8.32 -7.61
N LEU A 178 -5.82 8.35 -6.52
CA LEU A 178 -5.79 7.28 -5.53
C LEU A 178 -7.08 7.35 -4.71
N LYS A 179 -8.14 6.68 -5.17
CA LYS A 179 -9.41 6.53 -4.45
C LYS A 179 -9.24 5.63 -3.21
N ILE A 180 -8.29 5.96 -2.35
CA ILE A 180 -8.08 5.24 -1.11
C ILE A 180 -8.95 5.90 -0.05
N THR A 181 -9.99 5.20 0.33
CA THR A 181 -10.85 5.55 1.46
C THR A 181 -10.24 5.14 2.80
N ASP A 182 -9.15 4.38 2.78
CA ASP A 182 -8.57 3.73 3.96
C ASP A 182 -7.21 4.35 4.30
N ILE A 183 -7.24 5.33 5.19
CA ILE A 183 -6.07 6.14 5.62
C ILE A 183 -5.35 5.50 6.82
N ASN A 184 -5.95 4.49 7.48
CA ASN A 184 -5.49 3.98 8.78
C ASN A 184 -4.60 2.73 8.70
N GLY A 185 -4.09 2.37 7.52
CA GLY A 185 -3.30 1.15 7.34
C GLY A 185 -4.10 -0.14 7.47
N ASP A 186 -5.43 -0.07 7.51
CA ASP A 186 -6.32 -1.23 7.63
C ASP A 186 -6.10 -2.23 6.48
N ALA A 187 -5.67 -1.74 5.32
CA ALA A 187 -5.26 -2.59 4.20
C ALA A 187 -4.09 -3.53 4.55
N PHE A 188 -3.28 -3.18 5.55
CA PHE A 188 -2.13 -3.95 6.02
C PHE A 188 -2.34 -4.53 7.42
N LYS A 189 -3.60 -4.56 7.88
CA LYS A 189 -3.95 -5.28 9.10
C LYS A 189 -3.31 -6.65 9.04
N LYS A 190 -2.51 -6.98 10.06
CA LYS A 190 -1.82 -8.27 10.15
C LYS A 190 -2.84 -9.35 9.87
N ASN A 191 -2.52 -10.22 8.94
CA ASN A 191 -3.47 -11.10 8.30
C ASN A 191 -3.96 -12.21 9.22
N ASP A 192 -4.60 -11.84 10.32
CA ASP A 192 -5.53 -12.77 11.01
C ASP A 192 -6.56 -13.27 9.99
N ASP A 193 -6.92 -12.46 9.01
CA ASP A 193 -7.86 -12.81 7.95
C ASP A 193 -7.36 -13.90 7.00
N ILE A 194 -6.09 -13.89 6.62
CA ILE A 194 -5.51 -14.97 5.80
C ILE A 194 -5.40 -16.26 6.62
N GLN A 195 -5.08 -16.12 7.92
CA GLN A 195 -5.05 -17.27 8.83
C GLN A 195 -6.46 -17.81 9.04
N LEU A 196 -7.44 -16.93 9.25
CA LEU A 196 -8.85 -17.28 9.36
C LEU A 196 -9.38 -17.92 8.07
N PHE A 197 -9.02 -17.38 6.89
CA PHE A 197 -9.36 -17.99 5.60
C PHE A 197 -8.74 -19.38 5.43
N ASN A 198 -7.46 -19.54 5.78
CA ASN A 198 -6.80 -20.83 5.75
C ASN A 198 -7.44 -21.83 6.73
N GLN A 199 -7.79 -21.40 7.95
CA GLN A 199 -8.53 -22.23 8.91
C GLN A 199 -9.89 -22.64 8.36
N LEU A 200 -10.66 -21.70 7.75
CA LEU A 200 -11.92 -22.00 7.09
C LEU A 200 -11.75 -23.04 5.99
N SER A 201 -10.78 -22.87 5.11
CA SER A 201 -10.52 -23.79 4.00
C SER A 201 -10.14 -25.19 4.50
N ILE A 202 -9.29 -25.26 5.53
CA ILE A 202 -8.89 -26.51 6.17
C ILE A 202 -10.10 -27.21 6.83
N LEU A 203 -10.95 -26.48 7.56
CA LEU A 203 -12.14 -27.02 8.19
C LEU A 203 -13.14 -27.55 7.16
N ILE A 204 -13.35 -26.81 6.06
CA ILE A 204 -14.25 -27.22 4.99
C ILE A 204 -13.78 -28.55 4.36
N VAL A 205 -12.48 -28.69 4.10
CA VAL A 205 -11.91 -29.88 3.45
C VAL A 205 -11.85 -31.07 4.44
N ASN A 206 -11.27 -30.86 5.62
CA ASN A 206 -11.03 -31.95 6.57
C ASN A 206 -12.33 -32.53 7.13
N ASN A 207 -13.30 -31.68 7.44
CA ASN A 207 -14.59 -32.11 7.97
C ASN A 207 -15.62 -32.36 6.87
N LYS A 208 -15.21 -32.22 5.58
CA LYS A 208 -16.10 -32.39 4.42
C LYS A 208 -17.39 -31.55 4.52
N LEU A 209 -17.30 -30.35 5.12
CA LEU A 209 -18.47 -29.51 5.37
C LEU A 209 -19.19 -29.11 4.07
N TYR A 210 -18.48 -29.11 2.95
CA TYR A 210 -19.07 -28.84 1.62
C TYR A 210 -20.12 -29.89 1.21
N LEU A 211 -20.12 -31.09 1.82
CA LEU A 211 -21.14 -32.13 1.56
C LEU A 211 -22.46 -31.87 2.31
N GLU A 212 -22.46 -31.00 3.32
CA GLU A 212 -23.69 -30.62 4.01
C GLU A 212 -24.52 -29.72 3.11
N SER A 213 -25.70 -30.17 2.69
CA SER A 213 -26.57 -29.44 1.75
C SER A 213 -27.09 -28.13 2.34
N ASN A 214 -27.14 -27.98 3.66
CA ASN A 214 -27.66 -26.85 4.43
C ASN A 214 -26.53 -25.93 4.99
N ILE A 215 -25.27 -26.13 4.60
CA ILE A 215 -24.17 -25.28 5.06
C ILE A 215 -24.46 -23.80 4.75
N SER A 216 -24.18 -22.94 5.73
CA SER A 216 -24.43 -21.50 5.64
C SER A 216 -23.26 -20.68 6.13
N LEU A 217 -23.20 -19.39 5.74
CA LEU A 217 -22.23 -18.45 6.30
C LEU A 217 -22.29 -18.37 7.82
N SER A 218 -23.49 -18.48 8.39
CA SER A 218 -23.69 -18.45 9.85
C SER A 218 -23.12 -19.67 10.53
N SER A 219 -23.38 -20.88 10.00
CA SER A 219 -22.83 -22.11 10.57
C SER A 219 -21.30 -22.13 10.44
N LEU A 220 -20.77 -21.76 9.30
CA LEU A 220 -19.34 -21.73 9.06
C LEU A 220 -18.61 -20.68 9.93
N GLY A 221 -19.18 -19.48 10.06
CA GLY A 221 -18.63 -18.43 10.90
C GLY A 221 -18.58 -18.80 12.39
N LYS A 222 -19.61 -19.48 12.88
CA LYS A 222 -19.64 -19.96 14.28
C LYS A 222 -18.48 -20.91 14.61
N LEU A 223 -18.03 -21.73 13.65
CA LEU A 223 -16.92 -22.68 13.87
C LEU A 223 -15.58 -21.96 14.14
N ILE A 224 -15.44 -20.75 13.70
CA ILE A 224 -14.20 -19.94 13.86
C ILE A 224 -14.44 -18.66 14.67
N GLY A 225 -15.59 -18.52 15.33
CA GLY A 225 -15.93 -17.38 16.18
C GLY A 225 -16.18 -16.07 15.42
N LEU A 226 -16.64 -16.14 14.16
CA LEU A 226 -16.91 -14.96 13.33
C LEU A 226 -18.41 -14.77 13.07
N SER A 227 -18.80 -13.50 12.82
CA SER A 227 -20.13 -13.19 12.28
C SER A 227 -20.26 -13.64 10.82
N SER A 228 -21.50 -13.86 10.34
CA SER A 228 -21.78 -14.21 8.95
C SER A 228 -21.24 -13.15 7.97
N GLN A 229 -21.39 -11.87 8.33
CA GLN A 229 -20.87 -10.77 7.52
C GLN A 229 -19.35 -10.85 7.38
N ARG A 230 -18.64 -11.04 8.49
CA ARG A 230 -17.17 -11.11 8.50
C ARG A 230 -16.66 -12.34 7.75
N THR A 231 -17.34 -13.48 7.88
CA THR A 231 -17.04 -14.71 7.13
C THR A 231 -17.19 -14.48 5.63
N SER A 232 -18.27 -13.78 5.21
CA SER A 232 -18.48 -13.41 3.80
C SER A 232 -17.39 -12.50 3.27
N GLU A 233 -17.00 -11.48 4.03
CA GLU A 233 -15.92 -10.55 3.67
C GLU A 233 -14.59 -11.29 3.42
N ILE A 234 -14.22 -12.18 4.33
CA ILE A 234 -12.99 -12.97 4.24
C ILE A 234 -13.03 -13.89 3.00
N ILE A 235 -14.13 -14.60 2.77
CA ILE A 235 -14.28 -15.48 1.59
C ILE A 235 -14.19 -14.65 0.30
N ASN A 236 -14.96 -13.55 0.21
CA ASN A 236 -14.94 -12.70 -0.98
C ASN A 236 -13.55 -12.12 -1.25
N GLN A 237 -12.82 -11.75 -0.20
CA GLN A 237 -11.50 -11.13 -0.31
C GLN A 237 -10.42 -12.11 -0.77
N TYR A 238 -10.43 -13.34 -0.23
CA TYR A 238 -9.33 -14.29 -0.45
C TYR A 238 -9.63 -15.36 -1.48
N ALA A 239 -10.89 -15.81 -1.61
CA ALA A 239 -11.30 -16.72 -2.67
C ALA A 239 -11.70 -16.00 -3.96
N ASN A 240 -11.92 -14.66 -3.92
CA ASN A 240 -12.45 -13.86 -5.02
C ASN A 240 -13.79 -14.38 -5.57
N GLN A 241 -14.59 -14.98 -4.70
CA GLN A 241 -15.87 -15.63 -4.98
C GLN A 241 -16.86 -15.35 -3.85
N ASN A 242 -18.16 -15.39 -4.15
CA ASN A 242 -19.16 -15.41 -3.09
C ASN A 242 -19.18 -16.79 -2.39
N PHE A 243 -19.83 -16.85 -1.21
CA PHE A 243 -19.90 -18.07 -0.42
C PHE A 243 -20.43 -19.28 -1.17
N ASN A 244 -21.51 -19.10 -1.96
CA ASN A 244 -22.12 -20.21 -2.70
C ASN A 244 -21.16 -20.75 -3.77
N ASP A 245 -20.49 -19.88 -4.50
CA ASP A 245 -19.49 -20.28 -5.49
C ASP A 245 -18.31 -20.98 -4.83
N PHE A 246 -17.84 -20.45 -3.69
CA PHE A 246 -16.75 -21.03 -2.92
C PHE A 246 -17.03 -22.45 -2.47
N ILE A 247 -18.21 -22.72 -1.90
CA ILE A 247 -18.62 -24.08 -1.52
C ILE A 247 -18.88 -24.96 -2.75
N ASN A 248 -19.54 -24.41 -3.76
CA ASN A 248 -19.84 -25.17 -4.98
C ASN A 248 -18.58 -25.62 -5.71
N GLN A 249 -17.50 -24.89 -5.66
CA GLN A 249 -16.22 -25.31 -6.24
C GLN A 249 -15.74 -26.64 -5.65
N TYR A 250 -15.77 -26.81 -4.32
CA TYR A 250 -15.42 -28.08 -3.67
C TYR A 250 -16.38 -29.21 -4.06
N ARG A 251 -17.69 -28.92 -4.14
CA ARG A 251 -18.71 -29.90 -4.55
C ARG A 251 -18.51 -30.36 -5.98
N ILE A 252 -18.19 -29.44 -6.90
CA ILE A 252 -17.92 -29.76 -8.31
C ILE A 252 -16.67 -30.62 -8.44
N GLU A 253 -15.59 -30.28 -7.71
CA GLU A 253 -14.38 -31.12 -7.72
C GLU A 253 -14.65 -32.55 -7.21
N LYS A 254 -15.49 -32.72 -6.18
CA LYS A 254 -15.94 -34.05 -5.72
C LYS A 254 -16.77 -34.74 -6.79
N ALA A 255 -17.73 -34.06 -7.40
CA ALA A 255 -18.58 -34.63 -8.46
C ALA A 255 -17.76 -35.04 -9.69
N LYS A 256 -16.75 -34.26 -10.10
CA LYS A 256 -15.85 -34.62 -11.20
C LYS A 256 -15.12 -35.94 -10.95
N LYS A 257 -14.59 -36.10 -9.74
CA LYS A 257 -13.95 -37.37 -9.35
C LYS A 257 -14.91 -38.54 -9.49
N MET A 258 -16.15 -38.40 -9.00
CA MET A 258 -17.16 -39.44 -9.11
C MET A 258 -17.62 -39.72 -10.54
N LEU A 259 -17.68 -38.66 -11.40
CA LEU A 259 -18.08 -38.84 -12.79
C LEU A 259 -17.01 -39.52 -13.64
N SER A 260 -15.74 -39.46 -13.24
CA SER A 260 -14.61 -40.09 -13.93
C SER A 260 -14.19 -41.44 -13.32
N ASP A 261 -14.76 -41.83 -12.20
CA ASP A 261 -14.41 -43.05 -11.49
C ASP A 261 -15.21 -44.25 -11.98
N GLU A 262 -14.54 -45.40 -12.29
CA GLU A 262 -15.17 -46.62 -12.74
C GLU A 262 -16.15 -47.23 -11.74
N ASP A 263 -15.84 -47.16 -10.44
CA ASP A 263 -16.71 -47.62 -9.38
C ASP A 263 -18.04 -46.86 -9.30
N SER A 264 -18.02 -45.61 -9.77
CA SER A 264 -19.19 -44.74 -9.84
C SER A 264 -19.97 -44.79 -11.14
N LYS A 265 -19.59 -45.66 -12.07
CA LYS A 265 -20.20 -45.78 -13.42
C LYS A 265 -21.69 -46.02 -13.42
N ASN A 266 -22.17 -46.78 -12.42
CA ASN A 266 -23.58 -47.16 -12.26
C ASN A 266 -24.42 -46.11 -11.51
N TYR A 267 -23.78 -45.05 -10.94
CA TYR A 267 -24.52 -43.98 -10.25
C TYR A 267 -25.21 -43.07 -11.26
N THR A 268 -26.40 -42.62 -10.94
CA THR A 268 -27.09 -41.61 -11.75
C THR A 268 -26.45 -40.23 -11.54
N ILE A 269 -26.62 -39.35 -12.49
CA ILE A 269 -26.16 -37.93 -12.37
C ILE A 269 -26.82 -37.30 -11.13
N SER A 270 -28.06 -37.64 -10.84
CA SER A 270 -28.80 -37.15 -9.68
C SER A 270 -28.18 -37.66 -8.36
N SER A 271 -27.83 -38.94 -8.29
CA SER A 271 -27.16 -39.49 -7.11
C SER A 271 -25.85 -38.80 -6.83
N ILE A 272 -25.00 -38.64 -7.87
CA ILE A 272 -23.73 -37.93 -7.73
C ILE A 272 -23.93 -36.46 -7.27
N ALA A 273 -24.98 -35.78 -7.75
CA ALA A 273 -25.29 -34.44 -7.32
C ALA A 273 -25.54 -34.35 -5.81
N PHE A 274 -26.38 -35.27 -5.27
CA PHE A 274 -26.69 -35.33 -3.84
C PHE A 274 -25.49 -35.76 -3.01
N ASP A 275 -24.73 -36.76 -3.45
CA ASP A 275 -23.51 -37.25 -2.79
C ASP A 275 -22.39 -36.18 -2.79
N ALA A 276 -22.40 -35.26 -3.74
CA ALA A 276 -21.52 -34.08 -3.76
C ALA A 276 -22.00 -32.92 -2.88
N GLY A 277 -23.18 -33.08 -2.21
CA GLY A 277 -23.71 -32.10 -1.26
C GLY A 277 -24.69 -31.07 -1.85
N PHE A 278 -25.13 -31.19 -3.10
CA PHE A 278 -26.16 -30.31 -3.64
C PHE A 278 -27.56 -30.71 -3.12
N SER A 279 -28.38 -29.70 -2.84
CA SER A 279 -29.76 -29.89 -2.39
C SER A 279 -30.73 -30.15 -3.56
N SER A 280 -30.34 -29.89 -4.81
CA SER A 280 -31.15 -30.12 -6.00
C SER A 280 -30.30 -30.36 -7.26
N LEU A 281 -30.85 -31.16 -8.17
CA LEU A 281 -30.22 -31.41 -9.48
C LEU A 281 -30.08 -30.14 -10.34
N SER A 282 -31.03 -29.21 -10.21
CA SER A 282 -30.99 -27.92 -10.92
C SER A 282 -29.79 -27.07 -10.48
N SER A 283 -29.58 -26.94 -9.17
CA SER A 283 -28.42 -26.23 -8.61
C SER A 283 -27.10 -26.86 -9.02
N PHE A 284 -27.03 -28.20 -9.03
CA PHE A 284 -25.87 -28.93 -9.48
C PHE A 284 -25.56 -28.66 -10.96
N ASN A 285 -26.54 -28.82 -11.85
CA ASN A 285 -26.33 -28.60 -13.28
C ASN A 285 -25.89 -27.18 -13.60
N SER A 286 -26.48 -26.17 -12.93
CA SER A 286 -26.13 -24.76 -13.08
C SER A 286 -24.69 -24.51 -12.62
N ALA A 287 -24.31 -25.00 -11.44
CA ALA A 287 -22.97 -24.87 -10.92
C ALA A 287 -21.95 -25.61 -11.78
N PHE A 288 -22.24 -26.85 -12.19
CA PHE A 288 -21.34 -27.64 -13.02
C PHE A 288 -21.07 -26.95 -14.37
N LYS A 289 -22.11 -26.45 -15.03
CA LYS A 289 -21.94 -25.71 -16.28
C LYS A 289 -21.16 -24.40 -16.07
N LYS A 290 -21.37 -23.74 -14.94
CA LYS A 290 -20.64 -22.50 -14.59
C LYS A 290 -19.14 -22.73 -14.44
N PHE A 291 -18.73 -23.83 -13.76
CA PHE A 291 -17.33 -24.10 -13.44
C PHE A 291 -16.60 -24.85 -14.56
N GLU A 292 -17.28 -25.80 -15.24
CA GLU A 292 -16.67 -26.70 -16.22
C GLU A 292 -17.03 -26.37 -17.68
N GLY A 293 -17.93 -25.40 -17.91
CA GLY A 293 -18.36 -25.01 -19.25
C GLY A 293 -19.22 -26.05 -19.97
N THR A 294 -19.43 -27.25 -19.41
CA THR A 294 -20.15 -28.37 -20.00
C THR A 294 -21.17 -28.98 -19.03
N THR A 295 -22.04 -29.88 -19.52
CA THR A 295 -22.99 -30.58 -18.65
C THR A 295 -22.34 -31.77 -17.95
N PRO A 296 -22.83 -32.19 -16.74
CA PRO A 296 -22.32 -33.39 -16.06
C PRO A 296 -22.34 -34.65 -16.93
N SER A 297 -23.41 -34.84 -17.71
CA SER A 297 -23.55 -35.99 -18.63
C SER A 297 -22.52 -35.97 -19.74
N SER A 298 -22.28 -34.80 -20.36
CA SER A 298 -21.24 -34.66 -21.38
C SER A 298 -19.85 -34.85 -20.79
N TYR A 299 -19.60 -34.31 -19.60
CA TYR A 299 -18.35 -34.50 -18.90
C TYR A 299 -18.05 -35.97 -18.62
N ARG A 300 -19.04 -36.73 -18.10
CA ARG A 300 -18.93 -38.18 -17.89
C ARG A 300 -18.56 -38.89 -19.19
N LYS A 301 -19.32 -38.65 -20.28
CA LYS A 301 -19.09 -39.27 -21.57
C LYS A 301 -17.68 -39.05 -22.11
N ASN A 302 -17.12 -37.87 -21.87
CA ASN A 302 -15.80 -37.49 -22.40
C ASN A 302 -14.64 -37.95 -21.51
N ASN A 303 -14.89 -38.28 -20.23
CA ASN A 303 -13.87 -38.63 -19.24
C ASN A 303 -14.08 -40.02 -18.60
N SER A 304 -15.08 -40.80 -19.01
CA SER A 304 -15.18 -42.24 -18.67
C SER A 304 -14.14 -42.99 -19.48
N ILE A 305 -13.21 -43.61 -18.80
CA ILE A 305 -12.20 -44.51 -19.37
C ILE A 305 -12.88 -45.82 -19.77
#